data_4138e9ccf15778bd49edd495cb30489c
#
_entry.id   4138e9ccf15778bd49edd495cb30489c
#
_cell.length_a   1.000
_cell.length_b   1.000
_cell.length_c   1.000
_cell.angle_alpha   90.00
_cell.angle_beta   90.00
_cell.angle_gamma   90.00
#
_symmetry.space_group_name_H-M   'P 1'
#
loop_
_entity.id
_entity.type
_entity.pdbx_description
1 polymer ?
#
loop_
_entity_poly.entity_id
_entity_poly.type
_entity_poly.pdbx_seq_one_letter_code
_entity_poly.pdbx_strand_id
1 'polypeptide(L)'
;ATETYDGYFKGVRGQDGQRLIEMTMEHTQNNSWSHFGGPQSATDLQIDCDPHLGLAQLIDAVKVRLAGDSDAAKRAEARRGDIAARHDALRAAQNERWRANWDASPIGTGRMVHELYQAVKDKPWTMTLRNNRSFPEGLWDFAGAGDYLGGDGGGGVGYGPGGMVGASLALKGMGRFPVGITGDGDFLMGASAVWTAVHYQIPTLMVINNNN
;
A
#
# COMPACT_ATOMS: atom_id res chain seq x y z
N ALA A 1 -18.05 -4.89 -19.02
CA ALA A 1 -16.60 -4.58 -19.09
C ALA A 1 -16.14 -3.67 -17.94
N THR A 2 -17.00 -2.84 -17.40
CA THR A 2 -16.77 -1.97 -16.23
C THR A 2 -16.80 -2.74 -14.90
N GLU A 3 -17.46 -3.87 -14.83
CA GLU A 3 -17.69 -4.60 -13.59
C GLU A 3 -16.42 -5.24 -12.98
N THR A 4 -15.45 -5.60 -13.78
CA THR A 4 -14.20 -6.23 -13.27
C THR A 4 -13.24 -5.19 -12.69
N TYR A 5 -13.25 -4.00 -13.23
CA TYR A 5 -12.52 -2.86 -12.67
C TYR A 5 -13.22 -2.32 -11.43
N ASP A 6 -14.55 -2.34 -11.41
CA ASP A 6 -15.37 -1.99 -10.25
C ASP A 6 -15.11 -2.91 -9.04
N GLY A 7 -14.66 -4.14 -9.24
CA GLY A 7 -14.26 -5.04 -8.16
C GLY A 7 -13.05 -4.52 -7.37
N TYR A 8 -12.08 -3.90 -8.04
CA TYR A 8 -10.89 -3.30 -7.41
C TYR A 8 -11.06 -1.82 -7.03
N PHE A 9 -11.84 -1.08 -7.82
CA PHE A 9 -12.01 0.35 -7.70
C PHE A 9 -13.47 0.77 -7.45
N LYS A 10 -14.26 -0.15 -6.92
CA LYS A 10 -15.65 0.11 -6.53
C LYS A 10 -15.70 1.27 -5.55
N GLY A 11 -16.06 2.43 -6.04
CA GLY A 11 -16.07 3.69 -5.29
C GLY A 11 -15.21 4.81 -5.88
N VAL A 12 -14.28 4.52 -6.79
CA VAL A 12 -13.51 5.56 -7.50
C VAL A 12 -14.31 6.09 -8.70
N ARG A 13 -15.20 5.29 -9.26
CA ARG A 13 -16.09 5.62 -10.36
C ARG A 13 -17.55 5.33 -10.01
N GLY A 14 -18.12 6.05 -9.15
CA GLY A 14 -19.51 5.73 -8.78
C GLY A 14 -20.48 6.89 -8.80
N GLN A 15 -20.01 8.09 -9.04
CA GLN A 15 -20.87 9.25 -8.96
C GLN A 15 -20.84 10.04 -10.28
N ASP A 16 -22.03 10.36 -10.80
CA ASP A 16 -22.19 11.26 -11.92
C ASP A 16 -21.48 12.59 -11.63
N GLY A 17 -20.69 13.06 -12.59
CA GLY A 17 -19.94 14.31 -12.46
C GLY A 17 -18.51 14.20 -11.92
N GLN A 18 -18.02 13.00 -11.59
CA GLN A 18 -16.59 12.80 -11.30
C GLN A 18 -15.76 12.97 -12.57
N ARG A 19 -14.68 13.72 -12.45
CA ARG A 19 -13.66 13.85 -13.50
C ARG A 19 -12.42 13.05 -13.10
N LEU A 20 -11.92 12.25 -14.03
CA LEU A 20 -10.68 11.49 -13.88
C LEU A 20 -9.56 12.21 -14.59
N ILE A 21 -8.55 12.62 -13.83
CA ILE A 21 -7.31 13.21 -14.33
C ILE A 21 -6.20 12.20 -14.10
N GLU A 22 -5.50 11.82 -15.13
CA GLU A 22 -4.39 10.88 -15.08
C GLU A 22 -3.08 11.61 -15.35
N MET A 23 -2.10 11.41 -14.48
CA MET A 23 -0.73 11.90 -14.65
C MET A 23 0.20 10.70 -14.71
N THR A 24 0.80 10.46 -15.86
CA THR A 24 1.61 9.27 -16.11
C THR A 24 2.67 9.52 -17.19
N MET A 25 3.73 8.72 -17.16
CA MET A 25 4.67 8.61 -18.28
C MET A 25 4.22 7.56 -19.31
N GLU A 26 3.21 6.77 -18.99
CA GLU A 26 2.63 5.77 -19.87
C GLU A 26 1.49 6.39 -20.68
N HIS A 27 1.79 6.89 -21.86
CA HIS A 27 0.82 7.58 -22.72
C HIS A 27 -0.39 6.72 -23.07
N THR A 28 -0.18 5.45 -23.35
CA THR A 28 -1.25 4.46 -23.58
C THR A 28 -0.73 3.09 -23.23
N GLN A 29 -1.37 2.42 -22.31
CA GLN A 29 -1.06 1.01 -22.05
C GLN A 29 -1.61 0.17 -23.19
N ASN A 30 -0.77 -0.09 -24.19
CA ASN A 30 -1.14 -0.88 -25.35
C ASN A 30 -1.11 -2.39 -25.09
N ASN A 31 -0.65 -2.80 -23.91
CA ASN A 31 -0.46 -4.20 -23.60
C ASN A 31 -1.52 -4.68 -22.61
N SER A 32 -2.44 -5.51 -23.08
CA SER A 32 -3.53 -6.08 -22.25
C SER A 32 -3.04 -6.89 -21.05
N TRP A 33 -1.79 -7.32 -21.03
CA TRP A 33 -1.18 -8.02 -19.89
C TRP A 33 -0.91 -7.14 -18.68
N SER A 34 -0.81 -5.84 -18.85
CA SER A 34 -0.61 -4.89 -17.77
C SER A 34 -1.92 -4.45 -17.08
N HIS A 35 -3.06 -4.85 -17.61
CA HIS A 35 -4.36 -4.61 -17.02
C HIS A 35 -4.84 -5.83 -16.25
N PHE A 36 -5.18 -5.66 -14.99
CA PHE A 36 -5.89 -6.67 -14.19
C PHE A 36 -7.31 -6.91 -14.73
N GLY A 37 -7.38 -7.33 -16.02
CA GLY A 37 -8.60 -7.87 -16.61
C GLY A 37 -9.72 -6.88 -16.95
N GLY A 38 -9.45 -5.57 -16.99
CA GLY A 38 -10.46 -4.58 -17.33
C GLY A 38 -10.03 -3.59 -18.42
N PRO A 39 -10.97 -2.96 -19.11
CA PRO A 39 -10.68 -1.89 -20.03
C PRO A 39 -10.09 -0.68 -19.31
N GLN A 40 -9.21 0.04 -19.99
CA GLN A 40 -8.68 1.29 -19.48
C GLN A 40 -9.82 2.28 -19.20
N SER A 41 -9.74 2.94 -18.07
CA SER A 41 -10.70 3.97 -17.69
C SER A 41 -10.64 5.14 -18.66
N ALA A 42 -11.79 5.62 -19.13
CA ALA A 42 -11.84 6.87 -19.86
C ALA A 42 -11.41 8.01 -18.94
N THR A 43 -10.39 8.75 -19.32
CA THR A 43 -9.88 9.92 -18.59
C THR A 43 -10.44 11.20 -19.20
N ASP A 44 -10.81 12.17 -18.35
CA ASP A 44 -11.25 13.50 -18.82
C ASP A 44 -10.05 14.37 -19.20
N LEU A 45 -8.90 14.15 -18.54
CA LEU A 45 -7.65 14.84 -18.82
C LEU A 45 -6.48 13.89 -18.57
N GLN A 46 -5.64 13.71 -19.58
CA GLN A 46 -4.37 12.99 -19.46
C GLN A 46 -3.22 13.99 -19.53
N ILE A 47 -2.27 13.85 -18.61
CA ILE A 47 -1.07 14.67 -18.52
C ILE A 47 0.14 13.74 -18.61
N ASP A 48 0.83 13.79 -19.73
CA ASP A 48 2.04 13.00 -19.97
C ASP A 48 3.22 13.68 -19.28
N CYS A 49 3.59 13.18 -18.13
CA CYS A 49 4.71 13.72 -17.36
C CYS A 49 5.23 12.69 -16.35
N ASP A 50 6.45 12.91 -15.88
CA ASP A 50 6.91 12.27 -14.65
C ASP A 50 5.99 12.72 -13.50
N PRO A 51 5.26 11.80 -12.83
CA PRO A 51 4.31 12.14 -11.79
C PRO A 51 4.95 12.89 -10.61
N HIS A 52 6.23 12.63 -10.31
CA HIS A 52 6.94 13.34 -9.24
C HIS A 52 7.11 14.85 -9.57
N LEU A 53 7.52 15.14 -10.80
CA LEU A 53 7.66 16.51 -11.27
C LEU A 53 6.30 17.19 -11.47
N GLY A 54 5.35 16.46 -12.05
CA GLY A 54 3.99 16.95 -12.29
C GLY A 54 3.25 17.30 -11.01
N LEU A 55 3.35 16.47 -9.98
CA LEU A 55 2.74 16.73 -8.68
C LEU A 55 3.34 17.95 -7.98
N ALA A 56 4.65 18.15 -8.07
CA ALA A 56 5.28 19.35 -7.52
C ALA A 56 4.72 20.63 -8.17
N GLN A 57 4.63 20.66 -9.50
CA GLN A 57 4.06 21.78 -10.23
C GLN A 57 2.57 22.00 -9.94
N LEU A 58 1.80 20.91 -9.83
CA LEU A 58 0.39 20.96 -9.46
C LEU A 58 0.19 21.55 -8.07
N ILE A 59 1.00 21.15 -7.09
CA ILE A 59 0.97 21.71 -5.73
C ILE A 59 1.19 23.21 -5.75
N ASP A 60 2.18 23.68 -6.49
CA ASP A 60 2.49 25.11 -6.58
C ASP A 60 1.38 25.89 -7.29
N ALA A 61 0.84 25.36 -8.37
CA ALA A 61 -0.29 25.98 -9.07
C ALA A 61 -1.55 26.07 -8.19
N VAL A 62 -1.83 25.02 -7.40
CA VAL A 62 -2.96 25.00 -6.44
C VAL A 62 -2.73 26.02 -5.33
N LYS A 63 -1.53 26.14 -4.76
CA LYS A 63 -1.20 27.15 -3.74
C LYS A 63 -1.45 28.57 -4.24
N VAL A 64 -0.97 28.87 -5.45
CA VAL A 64 -1.18 30.18 -6.06
C VAL A 64 -2.68 30.48 -6.24
N ARG A 65 -3.45 29.50 -6.70
CA ARG A 65 -4.89 29.68 -6.92
C ARG A 65 -5.67 29.86 -5.61
N LEU A 66 -5.29 29.11 -4.56
CA LEU A 66 -5.92 29.22 -3.24
C LEU A 66 -5.58 30.50 -2.51
N ALA A 67 -4.40 31.08 -2.74
CA ALA A 67 -3.98 32.31 -2.07
C ALA A 67 -4.90 33.52 -2.37
N GLY A 68 -5.60 33.52 -3.51
CA GLY A 68 -6.55 34.54 -3.92
C GLY A 68 -8.02 34.24 -3.62
N ASP A 69 -8.34 33.10 -3.03
CA ASP A 69 -9.72 32.65 -2.84
C ASP A 69 -9.98 32.22 -1.38
N SER A 70 -10.46 33.17 -0.57
CA SER A 70 -10.79 32.91 0.85
C SER A 70 -11.94 31.91 1.03
N ASP A 71 -12.83 31.79 0.06
CA ASP A 71 -13.94 30.83 0.13
C ASP A 71 -13.48 29.43 -0.23
N ALA A 72 -12.49 29.28 -1.11
CA ALA A 72 -11.85 27.99 -1.36
C ALA A 72 -11.17 27.43 -0.11
N ALA A 73 -10.50 28.26 0.67
CA ALA A 73 -9.87 27.86 1.93
C ALA A 73 -10.92 27.39 2.96
N LYS A 74 -12.03 28.11 3.10
CA LYS A 74 -13.14 27.71 3.99
C LYS A 74 -13.78 26.38 3.55
N ARG A 75 -14.00 26.21 2.23
CA ARG A 75 -14.54 24.96 1.69
C ARG A 75 -13.57 23.78 1.91
N ALA A 76 -12.28 24.02 1.79
CA ALA A 76 -11.26 22.98 2.05
C ALA A 76 -11.23 22.57 3.51
N GLU A 77 -11.31 23.51 4.44
CA GLU A 77 -11.34 23.22 5.88
C GLU A 77 -12.63 22.48 6.29
N ALA A 78 -13.77 22.85 5.75
CA ALA A 78 -15.02 22.15 5.99
C ALA A 78 -14.97 20.68 5.49
N ARG A 79 -14.43 20.46 4.28
CA ARG A 79 -14.23 19.10 3.75
C ARG A 79 -13.22 18.30 4.57
N ARG A 80 -12.18 18.93 5.10
CA ARG A 80 -11.18 18.28 5.94
C ARG A 80 -11.81 17.69 7.19
N GLY A 81 -12.69 18.43 7.88
CA GLY A 81 -13.42 17.93 9.04
C GLY A 81 -14.32 16.73 8.71
N ASP A 82 -15.07 16.81 7.62
CA ASP A 82 -15.95 15.74 7.18
C ASP A 82 -15.16 14.46 6.76
N ILE A 83 -14.07 14.63 6.00
CA ILE A 83 -13.22 13.52 5.58
C ILE A 83 -12.54 12.89 6.80
N ALA A 84 -12.03 13.68 7.75
CA ALA A 84 -11.41 13.17 8.96
C ALA A 84 -12.41 12.33 9.78
N ALA A 85 -13.62 12.83 10.00
CA ALA A 85 -14.64 12.11 10.73
C ALA A 85 -15.02 10.77 10.07
N ARG A 86 -15.16 10.76 8.74
CA ARG A 86 -15.44 9.52 7.97
C ARG A 86 -14.27 8.55 8.04
N HIS A 87 -13.04 9.03 7.94
CA HIS A 87 -11.84 8.22 8.06
C HIS A 87 -11.75 7.56 9.44
N ASP A 88 -11.97 8.33 10.51
CA ASP A 88 -11.91 7.84 11.87
C ASP A 88 -13.00 6.78 12.15
N ALA A 89 -14.21 7.03 11.66
CA ALA A 89 -15.30 6.06 11.76
C ALA A 89 -14.99 4.76 11.01
N LEU A 90 -14.42 4.86 9.80
CA LEU A 90 -14.01 3.70 9.00
C LEU A 90 -12.90 2.90 9.69
N ARG A 91 -11.88 3.60 10.21
CA ARG A 91 -10.79 2.94 10.96
C ARG A 91 -11.28 2.27 12.24
N ALA A 92 -12.18 2.90 12.97
CA ALA A 92 -12.79 2.31 14.16
C ALA A 92 -13.52 1.01 13.82
N ALA A 93 -14.38 1.02 12.80
CA ALA A 93 -15.11 -0.16 12.34
C ALA A 93 -14.18 -1.28 11.83
N GLN A 94 -13.13 -0.93 11.10
CA GLN A 94 -12.13 -1.91 10.66
C GLN A 94 -11.38 -2.53 11.84
N ASN A 95 -10.96 -1.73 12.81
CA ASN A 95 -10.25 -2.21 13.99
C ASN A 95 -11.14 -3.13 14.85
N GLU A 96 -12.41 -2.82 14.98
CA GLU A 96 -13.39 -3.68 15.67
C GLU A 96 -13.50 -5.05 14.99
N ARG A 97 -13.61 -5.08 13.65
CA ARG A 97 -13.62 -6.35 12.88
C ARG A 97 -12.36 -7.18 13.12
N TRP A 98 -11.17 -6.57 13.13
CA TRP A 98 -9.92 -7.28 13.37
C TRP A 98 -9.78 -7.77 14.81
N ARG A 99 -10.47 -7.15 15.75
CA ARG A 99 -10.47 -7.54 17.17
C ARG A 99 -11.54 -8.57 17.54
N ALA A 100 -12.49 -8.83 16.67
CA ALA A 100 -13.60 -9.75 16.95
C ALA A 100 -13.16 -11.17 17.36
N ASN A 101 -12.02 -11.64 16.83
CA ASN A 101 -11.44 -12.95 17.14
C ASN A 101 -10.04 -12.81 17.77
N TRP A 102 -9.87 -11.83 18.67
CA TRP A 102 -8.55 -11.48 19.20
C TRP A 102 -7.86 -12.61 19.92
N ASP A 103 -8.59 -13.37 20.72
CA ASP A 103 -8.06 -14.46 21.56
C ASP A 103 -8.29 -15.86 20.93
N ALA A 104 -8.58 -15.90 19.64
CA ALA A 104 -8.79 -17.17 18.94
C ALA A 104 -7.49 -17.99 18.83
N SER A 105 -7.65 -19.30 18.83
CA SER A 105 -6.60 -20.27 18.51
C SER A 105 -7.07 -21.13 17.31
N PRO A 106 -6.34 -21.16 16.21
CA PRO A 106 -5.09 -20.46 15.94
C PRO A 106 -5.23 -18.94 15.93
N ILE A 107 -4.09 -18.24 16.09
CA ILE A 107 -4.04 -16.76 16.16
C ILE A 107 -4.62 -16.12 14.90
N GLY A 108 -5.48 -15.13 15.07
CA GLY A 108 -6.01 -14.34 13.95
C GLY A 108 -4.99 -13.35 13.36
N THR A 109 -5.14 -13.05 12.08
CA THR A 109 -4.24 -12.11 11.36
C THR A 109 -4.17 -10.73 12.04
N GLY A 110 -5.30 -10.22 12.53
CA GLY A 110 -5.33 -8.93 13.23
C GLY A 110 -4.42 -8.90 14.45
N ARG A 111 -4.51 -9.92 15.29
CA ARG A 111 -3.65 -10.04 16.47
C ARG A 111 -2.18 -10.24 16.09
N MET A 112 -1.89 -11.14 15.14
CA MET A 112 -0.53 -11.38 14.68
C MET A 112 0.15 -10.08 14.22
N VAL A 113 -0.53 -9.30 13.39
CA VAL A 113 0.01 -8.02 12.86
C VAL A 113 0.16 -6.99 13.98
N HIS A 114 -0.79 -6.89 14.88
CA HIS A 114 -0.69 -5.98 16.03
C HIS A 114 0.50 -6.31 16.92
N GLU A 115 0.64 -7.57 17.34
CA GLU A 115 1.75 -8.00 18.20
C GLU A 115 3.11 -7.78 17.53
N LEU A 116 3.19 -8.09 16.23
CA LEU A 116 4.39 -7.81 15.44
C LEU A 116 4.71 -6.30 15.42
N TYR A 117 3.70 -5.46 15.18
CA TYR A 117 3.88 -4.01 15.22
C TYR A 117 4.36 -3.52 16.59
N GLN A 118 3.74 -3.99 17.68
CA GLN A 118 4.18 -3.63 19.03
C GLN A 118 5.64 -4.02 19.30
N ALA A 119 6.11 -5.13 18.73
CA ALA A 119 7.49 -5.59 18.87
C ALA A 119 8.52 -4.75 18.08
N VAL A 120 8.08 -4.07 17.00
CA VAL A 120 9.00 -3.36 16.10
C VAL A 120 8.77 -1.84 16.05
N LYS A 121 7.67 -1.30 16.58
CA LYS A 121 7.29 0.12 16.46
C LYS A 121 8.35 1.12 16.91
N ASP A 122 9.16 0.75 17.90
CA ASP A 122 10.23 1.60 18.44
C ASP A 122 11.57 1.45 17.68
N LYS A 123 11.59 0.66 16.62
CA LYS A 123 12.74 0.50 15.73
C LYS A 123 12.53 1.34 14.46
N PRO A 124 13.59 1.72 13.76
CA PRO A 124 13.49 2.37 12.45
C PRO A 124 13.07 1.36 11.37
N TRP A 125 11.93 0.71 11.53
CA TRP A 125 11.47 -0.37 10.68
C TRP A 125 11.14 0.10 9.26
N THR A 126 11.24 -0.83 8.32
CA THR A 126 10.68 -0.73 6.97
C THR A 126 10.01 -2.04 6.62
N MET A 127 8.75 -1.99 6.25
CA MET A 127 8.06 -3.15 5.72
C MET A 127 8.51 -3.39 4.28
N THR A 128 9.29 -4.45 4.10
CA THR A 128 9.92 -4.77 2.82
C THR A 128 8.94 -5.43 1.86
N LEU A 129 8.01 -6.19 2.40
CA LEU A 129 6.93 -6.82 1.68
C LEU A 129 5.79 -7.18 2.62
N ARG A 130 4.57 -7.08 2.13
CA ARG A 130 3.41 -7.76 2.70
C ARG A 130 2.68 -8.51 1.59
N ASN A 131 2.71 -9.81 1.64
CA ASN A 131 1.97 -10.67 0.72
C ASN A 131 0.78 -11.31 1.45
N ASN A 132 0.01 -10.49 2.14
CA ASN A 132 -1.20 -10.88 2.82
C ASN A 132 -2.34 -9.99 2.34
N ARG A 133 -3.28 -10.54 1.58
CA ARG A 133 -4.44 -9.83 1.02
C ARG A 133 -5.34 -9.22 2.10
N SER A 134 -5.30 -9.76 3.30
CA SER A 134 -6.11 -9.33 4.43
C SER A 134 -5.28 -8.61 5.50
N PHE A 135 -4.30 -7.79 5.10
CA PHE A 135 -3.50 -7.04 6.05
C PHE A 135 -4.34 -5.96 6.77
N PRO A 136 -4.36 -5.93 8.11
CA PRO A 136 -5.11 -4.95 8.89
C PRO A 136 -4.37 -3.61 8.97
N GLU A 137 -4.45 -2.81 7.94
CA GLU A 137 -3.73 -1.53 7.81
C GLU A 137 -3.98 -0.57 8.98
N GLY A 138 -5.15 -0.63 9.61
CA GLY A 138 -5.48 0.17 10.78
C GLY A 138 -4.74 -0.22 12.06
N LEU A 139 -4.08 -1.38 12.09
CA LEU A 139 -3.31 -1.88 13.24
C LEU A 139 -1.80 -1.67 13.09
N TRP A 140 -1.37 -1.04 11.99
CA TRP A 140 0.02 -0.71 11.71
C TRP A 140 0.11 0.74 11.26
N ASP A 141 0.97 1.53 11.87
CA ASP A 141 1.04 2.97 11.62
C ASP A 141 2.12 3.28 10.58
N PHE A 142 1.68 3.50 9.33
CA PHE A 142 2.54 3.93 8.22
C PHE A 142 2.52 5.46 8.14
N ALA A 143 3.61 6.11 8.50
CA ALA A 143 3.70 7.55 8.56
C ALA A 143 4.51 8.18 7.41
N GLY A 144 5.42 7.43 6.80
CA GLY A 144 6.36 7.96 5.82
C GLY A 144 6.57 7.10 4.58
N ALA A 145 7.08 7.71 3.52
CA ALA A 145 7.35 7.04 2.25
C ALA A 145 8.37 5.88 2.35
N GLY A 146 9.22 5.86 3.39
CA GLY A 146 10.20 4.79 3.60
C GLY A 146 9.69 3.64 4.47
N ASP A 147 8.45 3.69 4.92
CA ASP A 147 7.91 2.69 5.85
C ASP A 147 7.41 1.43 5.12
N TYR A 148 7.05 1.54 3.84
CA TYR A 148 6.63 0.43 3.02
C TYR A 148 7.19 0.51 1.60
N LEU A 149 7.82 -0.56 1.14
CA LEU A 149 8.47 -0.61 -0.17
C LEU A 149 7.57 -1.13 -1.29
N GLY A 150 6.34 -1.46 -0.99
CA GLY A 150 5.38 -1.94 -1.98
C GLY A 150 5.08 -3.43 -1.89
N GLY A 151 4.28 -3.92 -2.83
CA GLY A 151 3.91 -5.32 -2.98
C GLY A 151 4.58 -5.98 -4.19
N ASP A 152 4.18 -7.21 -4.46
CA ASP A 152 4.57 -7.89 -5.68
C ASP A 152 3.89 -7.23 -6.90
N GLY A 153 4.66 -6.71 -7.79
CA GLY A 153 4.15 -6.08 -9.01
C GLY A 153 3.46 -7.04 -9.99
N GLY A 154 3.61 -8.34 -9.81
CA GLY A 154 3.11 -9.35 -10.72
C GLY A 154 2.13 -10.37 -10.12
N GLY A 155 1.91 -10.36 -8.81
CA GLY A 155 1.03 -11.31 -8.13
C GLY A 155 1.50 -12.77 -8.17
N GLY A 156 2.75 -13.03 -8.52
CA GLY A 156 3.31 -14.37 -8.63
C GLY A 156 3.66 -14.98 -7.28
N VAL A 157 3.16 -16.18 -7.00
CA VAL A 157 3.52 -16.94 -5.81
C VAL A 157 5.00 -17.33 -5.87
N GLY A 158 5.72 -17.18 -4.75
CA GLY A 158 7.17 -17.37 -4.67
C GLY A 158 7.99 -16.08 -4.76
N TYR A 159 7.36 -14.96 -5.05
CA TYR A 159 8.01 -13.64 -5.08
C TYR A 159 8.43 -13.18 -3.67
N GLY A 160 7.63 -13.51 -2.65
CA GLY A 160 7.76 -12.96 -1.30
C GLY A 160 9.17 -13.07 -0.71
N PRO A 161 9.74 -14.24 -0.53
CA PRO A 161 11.06 -14.40 0.09
C PRO A 161 12.17 -13.68 -0.68
N GLY A 162 12.19 -13.79 -2.01
CA GLY A 162 13.17 -13.12 -2.86
C GLY A 162 13.04 -11.59 -2.78
N GLY A 163 11.81 -11.08 -2.83
CA GLY A 163 11.51 -9.65 -2.68
C GLY A 163 11.97 -9.10 -1.33
N MET A 164 11.70 -9.83 -0.24
CA MET A 164 12.15 -9.44 1.09
C MET A 164 13.68 -9.37 1.20
N VAL A 165 14.39 -10.36 0.68
CA VAL A 165 15.87 -10.38 0.71
C VAL A 165 16.44 -9.26 -0.14
N GLY A 166 15.91 -9.02 -1.34
CA GLY A 166 16.33 -7.92 -2.21
C GLY A 166 16.11 -6.55 -1.57
N ALA A 167 14.92 -6.33 -1.00
CA ALA A 167 14.62 -5.10 -0.29
C ALA A 167 15.50 -4.91 0.95
N SER A 168 15.73 -5.98 1.72
CA SER A 168 16.62 -5.95 2.89
C SER A 168 18.07 -5.67 2.51
N LEU A 169 18.52 -6.18 1.37
CA LEU A 169 19.85 -5.86 0.82
C LEU A 169 19.96 -4.38 0.46
N ALA A 170 18.95 -3.80 -0.16
CA ALA A 170 18.90 -2.38 -0.48
C ALA A 170 18.92 -1.50 0.78
N LEU A 171 18.34 -1.95 1.88
CA LEU A 171 18.31 -1.25 3.17
C LEU A 171 19.59 -1.48 4.02
N LYS A 172 20.46 -2.40 3.59
CA LYS A 172 21.68 -2.75 4.34
C LYS A 172 22.57 -1.53 4.50
N GLY A 173 22.93 -1.21 5.73
CA GLY A 173 23.74 -0.02 6.06
C GLY A 173 22.97 1.29 6.19
N MET A 174 21.66 1.31 5.94
CA MET A 174 20.83 2.50 6.05
C MET A 174 20.22 2.70 7.47
N GLY A 175 20.60 1.86 8.43
CA GLY A 175 20.05 1.93 9.80
C GLY A 175 18.59 1.53 9.91
N ARG A 176 18.01 0.92 8.87
CA ARG A 176 16.62 0.44 8.85
C ARG A 176 16.53 -1.01 9.31
N PHE A 177 15.40 -1.35 9.92
CA PHE A 177 15.07 -2.70 10.37
C PHE A 177 14.06 -3.33 9.39
N PRO A 178 14.51 -4.23 8.49
CA PRO A 178 13.65 -4.82 7.48
C PRO A 178 12.67 -5.84 8.08
N VAL A 179 11.39 -5.68 7.80
CA VAL A 179 10.31 -6.59 8.22
C VAL A 179 9.50 -6.99 7.00
N GLY A 180 9.24 -8.27 6.81
CA GLY A 180 8.36 -8.74 5.75
C GLY A 180 7.39 -9.79 6.26
N ILE A 181 6.20 -9.84 5.67
CA ILE A 181 5.15 -10.81 5.99
C ILE A 181 4.75 -11.52 4.70
N THR A 182 4.79 -12.85 4.70
CA THR A 182 4.40 -13.67 3.56
C THR A 182 3.55 -14.86 4.01
N GLY A 183 2.80 -15.46 3.08
CA GLY A 183 2.14 -16.74 3.32
C GLY A 183 3.12 -17.91 3.26
N ASP A 184 2.74 -19.02 3.86
CA ASP A 184 3.50 -20.28 3.87
C ASP A 184 3.72 -20.84 2.46
N GLY A 185 2.70 -20.87 1.62
CA GLY A 185 2.80 -21.33 0.23
C GLY A 185 3.75 -20.46 -0.61
N ASP A 186 3.66 -19.14 -0.47
CA ASP A 186 4.57 -18.21 -1.13
C ASP A 186 6.02 -18.39 -0.63
N PHE A 187 6.17 -18.56 0.69
CA PHE A 187 7.49 -18.83 1.29
C PHE A 187 8.11 -20.11 0.76
N LEU A 188 7.35 -21.21 0.70
CA LEU A 188 7.87 -22.51 0.25
C LEU A 188 8.37 -22.48 -1.19
N MET A 189 7.71 -21.72 -2.06
CA MET A 189 8.13 -21.57 -3.47
C MET A 189 9.41 -20.75 -3.63
N GLY A 190 9.76 -19.91 -2.67
CA GLY A 190 10.93 -19.06 -2.69
C GLY A 190 11.91 -19.28 -1.52
N ALA A 191 11.80 -20.37 -0.78
CA ALA A 191 12.54 -20.63 0.46
C ALA A 191 14.06 -20.58 0.31
N SER A 192 14.61 -20.85 -0.88
CA SER A 192 16.04 -20.71 -1.20
C SER A 192 16.60 -19.30 -0.96
N ALA A 193 15.73 -18.28 -0.95
CA ALA A 193 16.12 -16.91 -0.61
C ALA A 193 16.68 -16.79 0.83
N VAL A 194 16.29 -17.68 1.74
CA VAL A 194 16.85 -17.73 3.10
C VAL A 194 18.33 -18.05 3.06
N TRP A 195 18.75 -18.99 2.21
CA TRP A 195 20.17 -19.28 2.00
C TRP A 195 20.92 -18.02 1.53
N THR A 196 20.36 -17.28 0.59
CA THR A 196 20.94 -16.02 0.10
C THR A 196 21.10 -15.00 1.23
N ALA A 197 20.07 -14.83 2.05
CA ALA A 197 20.09 -13.91 3.18
C ALA A 197 21.21 -14.26 4.17
N VAL A 198 21.35 -15.54 4.51
CA VAL A 198 22.39 -16.03 5.43
C VAL A 198 23.78 -15.90 4.81
N HIS A 199 23.97 -16.38 3.58
CA HIS A 199 25.25 -16.38 2.89
C HIS A 199 25.83 -14.97 2.73
N TYR A 200 25.00 -14.01 2.37
CA TYR A 200 25.40 -12.60 2.17
C TYR A 200 25.22 -11.72 3.41
N GLN A 201 24.88 -12.32 4.56
CA GLN A 201 24.66 -11.60 5.81
C GLN A 201 23.71 -10.41 5.66
N ILE A 202 22.54 -10.68 5.06
CA ILE A 202 21.48 -9.71 4.85
C ILE A 202 20.50 -9.81 6.03
N PRO A 203 20.48 -8.84 6.95
CA PRO A 203 19.54 -8.87 8.06
C PRO A 203 18.11 -8.64 7.57
N THR A 204 17.22 -9.56 7.91
CA THR A 204 15.79 -9.47 7.56
C THR A 204 14.96 -10.22 8.58
N LEU A 205 13.81 -9.67 8.97
CA LEU A 205 12.79 -10.38 9.71
C LEU A 205 11.71 -10.84 8.72
N MET A 206 11.62 -12.14 8.51
CA MET A 206 10.56 -12.77 7.72
C MET A 206 9.52 -13.40 8.65
N VAL A 207 8.31 -12.94 8.59
CA VAL A 207 7.16 -13.50 9.30
C VAL A 207 6.33 -14.31 8.31
N ILE A 208 6.18 -15.60 8.59
CA ILE A 208 5.45 -16.53 7.74
C ILE A 208 4.08 -16.77 8.37
N ASN A 209 3.05 -16.30 7.68
CA ASN A 209 1.68 -16.55 8.07
C ASN A 209 1.23 -17.89 7.49
N ASN A 210 1.28 -18.93 8.33
CA ASN A 210 0.83 -20.27 7.96
C ASN A 210 -0.68 -20.37 8.18
N ASN A 211 -1.40 -20.53 7.10
CA ASN A 211 -2.86 -20.65 7.13
C ASN A 211 -3.38 -22.05 6.73
N ASN A 212 -2.48 -23.03 6.54
CA ASN A 212 -2.74 -24.45 6.14
C ASN A 212 -3.62 -24.59 4.90
#